data_b90ba3f99410c7eb311a1cfbbfaaf208
#
_entry.id   b90ba3f99410c7eb311a1cfbbfaaf208
#
_cell.length_a   1.000
_cell.length_b   1.000
_cell.length_c   1.000
_cell.angle_alpha   90.00
_cell.angle_beta   90.00
_cell.angle_gamma   90.00
#
_symmetry.space_group_name_H-M   'P 1'
#
loop_
_entity.id
_entity.type
_entity.pdbx_description
1 polymer ?
#
loop_
_entity_poly.entity_id
_entity_poly.type
_entity_poly.pdbx_seq_one_letter_code
_entity_poly.pdbx_strand_id
1 'polypeptide(L)'
;VARSSVQRMLQKPSEWVIAVRLERYYTKEEILTMYLNKYDFGNNAIGIYTAAHTYFGKDPIQLNPEESAMLVGMCKNSSLYNPLRRKELTQERRNVVLSQMKKAGYLPEQLCDSLQAQDIVLDYHRVDHKLGSATYFREFLRTVMTAKEPKKSNYRGWQMQQYYEDSLDWVNNPLYGWCNKNVNSKGEPYNLYTDGLKIYVTLDSRMQQYAEDAVEEHLIDYLQPNFFKAKGPKKPAPFTSNLTPAEVDN
;
A
#
# COMPACT_ATOMS: atom_id res chain seq x y z
N VAL A 1 9.88 14.78 -14.39
CA VAL A 1 9.63 13.92 -15.57
C VAL A 1 9.81 14.79 -16.81
N ALA A 2 10.67 14.34 -17.76
CA ALA A 2 10.94 15.07 -19.01
C ALA A 2 9.66 15.20 -19.85
N ARG A 3 9.29 16.44 -20.19
CA ARG A 3 8.07 16.76 -20.96
C ARG A 3 8.27 16.68 -22.49
N SER A 4 9.51 16.61 -22.99
CA SER A 4 9.82 16.53 -24.42
C SER A 4 10.91 15.50 -24.72
N SER A 5 10.96 15.02 -25.99
CA SER A 5 11.99 14.08 -26.47
C SER A 5 13.40 14.66 -26.34
N VAL A 6 13.56 15.95 -26.54
CA VAL A 6 14.85 16.67 -26.43
C VAL A 6 15.33 16.68 -24.95
N GLN A 7 14.43 16.96 -24.01
CA GLN A 7 14.76 16.89 -22.58
C GLN A 7 15.17 15.47 -22.14
N ARG A 8 14.52 14.43 -22.65
CA ARG A 8 14.93 13.03 -22.40
C ARG A 8 16.33 12.74 -22.94
N MET A 9 16.65 13.25 -24.12
CA MET A 9 17.98 13.07 -24.72
C MET A 9 19.07 13.75 -23.89
N LEU A 10 18.82 14.96 -23.38
CA LEU A 10 19.74 15.69 -22.51
C LEU A 10 19.91 15.07 -21.12
N GLN A 11 18.96 14.27 -20.65
CA GLN A 11 19.06 13.56 -19.38
C GLN A 11 19.94 12.30 -19.44
N LYS A 12 20.11 11.69 -20.63
CA LYS A 12 20.87 10.45 -20.80
C LYS A 12 22.33 10.51 -20.31
N PRO A 13 23.10 11.56 -20.60
CA PRO A 13 24.47 11.67 -20.06
C PRO A 13 24.51 11.67 -18.52
N SER A 14 23.54 12.33 -17.87
CA SER A 14 23.45 12.34 -16.41
C SER A 14 23.10 10.96 -15.85
N GLU A 15 22.18 10.24 -16.49
CA GLU A 15 21.83 8.86 -16.15
C GLU A 15 23.06 7.93 -16.26
N TRP A 16 23.88 8.06 -17.30
CA TRP A 16 25.10 7.28 -17.47
C TRP A 16 26.13 7.54 -16.37
N VAL A 17 26.35 8.81 -16.01
CA VAL A 17 27.28 9.16 -14.91
C VAL A 17 26.79 8.55 -13.59
N ILE A 18 25.49 8.60 -13.32
CA ILE A 18 24.89 7.98 -12.12
C ILE A 18 25.06 6.48 -12.15
N ALA A 19 24.78 5.82 -13.28
CA ALA A 19 24.93 4.37 -13.42
C ALA A 19 26.38 3.92 -13.17
N VAL A 20 27.36 4.57 -13.76
CA VAL A 20 28.78 4.27 -13.54
C VAL A 20 29.16 4.48 -12.07
N ARG A 21 28.66 5.52 -11.39
CA ARG A 21 28.89 5.72 -9.97
C ARG A 21 28.26 4.62 -9.13
N LEU A 22 27.01 4.23 -9.42
CA LEU A 22 26.35 3.13 -8.71
C LEU A 22 27.17 1.82 -8.82
N GLU A 23 27.60 1.44 -10.02
CA GLU A 23 28.41 0.23 -10.23
C GLU A 23 29.79 0.27 -9.56
N ARG A 24 30.33 1.45 -9.25
CA ARG A 24 31.58 1.58 -8.49
C ARG A 24 31.42 1.37 -6.99
N TYR A 25 30.27 1.70 -6.43
CA TYR A 25 30.03 1.67 -4.99
C TYR A 25 29.19 0.48 -4.53
N TYR A 26 28.41 -0.11 -5.44
CA TYR A 26 27.45 -1.16 -5.13
C TYR A 26 27.62 -2.35 -6.09
N THR A 27 27.40 -3.54 -5.57
CA THR A 27 27.30 -4.76 -6.39
C THR A 27 26.01 -4.75 -7.22
N LYS A 28 25.94 -5.58 -8.26
CA LYS A 28 24.73 -5.73 -9.07
C LYS A 28 23.53 -6.18 -8.25
N GLU A 29 23.75 -7.04 -7.27
CA GLU A 29 22.71 -7.54 -6.36
C GLU A 29 22.18 -6.43 -5.47
N GLU A 30 23.05 -5.60 -4.92
CA GLU A 30 22.63 -4.43 -4.12
C GLU A 30 21.85 -3.42 -4.95
N ILE A 31 22.28 -3.14 -6.18
CA ILE A 31 21.56 -2.23 -7.09
C ILE A 31 20.18 -2.80 -7.41
N LEU A 32 20.08 -4.10 -7.70
CA LEU A 32 18.80 -4.76 -7.98
C LEU A 32 17.88 -4.74 -6.75
N THR A 33 18.43 -5.00 -5.58
CA THR A 33 17.71 -4.93 -4.30
C THR A 33 17.15 -3.53 -4.05
N MET A 34 17.97 -2.49 -4.22
CA MET A 34 17.52 -1.10 -4.09
C MET A 34 16.41 -0.75 -5.10
N TYR A 35 16.54 -1.22 -6.34
CA TYR A 35 15.54 -1.01 -7.38
C TYR A 35 14.20 -1.67 -7.02
N LEU A 36 14.23 -2.97 -6.70
CA LEU A 36 13.03 -3.74 -6.38
C LEU A 36 12.34 -3.25 -5.10
N ASN A 37 13.10 -2.79 -4.11
CA ASN A 37 12.53 -2.24 -2.88
C ASN A 37 11.90 -0.86 -3.06
N LYS A 38 12.20 -0.16 -4.13
CA LYS A 38 11.65 1.18 -4.40
C LYS A 38 10.62 1.20 -5.53
N TYR A 39 10.53 0.14 -6.30
CA TYR A 39 9.62 0.08 -7.45
C TYR A 39 8.16 0.03 -6.98
N ASP A 40 7.29 0.81 -7.65
CA ASP A 40 5.85 0.81 -7.41
C ASP A 40 5.16 -0.25 -8.30
N PHE A 41 4.71 -1.33 -7.67
CA PHE A 41 3.99 -2.42 -8.32
C PHE A 41 2.48 -2.14 -8.49
N GLY A 42 2.03 -0.92 -8.17
CA GLY A 42 0.61 -0.56 -8.19
C GLY A 42 -0.16 -1.07 -6.96
N ASN A 43 -1.42 -0.66 -6.84
CA ASN A 43 -2.30 -1.05 -5.73
C ASN A 43 -1.70 -0.81 -4.32
N ASN A 44 -0.95 0.28 -4.15
CA ASN A 44 -0.19 0.65 -2.94
C ASN A 44 0.98 -0.30 -2.60
N ALA A 45 1.34 -1.21 -3.49
CA ALA A 45 2.44 -2.14 -3.29
C ALA A 45 3.78 -1.52 -3.71
N ILE A 46 4.41 -0.74 -2.82
CA ILE A 46 5.74 -0.17 -3.02
C ILE A 46 6.79 -1.13 -2.47
N GLY A 47 7.68 -1.57 -3.34
CA GLY A 47 8.71 -2.55 -3.03
C GLY A 47 8.26 -3.99 -3.18
N ILE A 48 9.24 -4.88 -3.46
CA ILE A 48 9.00 -6.29 -3.78
C ILE A 48 8.37 -7.05 -2.59
N TYR A 49 8.76 -6.71 -1.36
CA TYR A 49 8.19 -7.32 -0.17
C TYR A 49 6.68 -7.06 -0.08
N THR A 50 6.29 -5.78 -0.17
CA THR A 50 4.89 -5.39 -0.16
C THR A 50 4.12 -5.98 -1.35
N ALA A 51 4.74 -6.04 -2.53
CA ALA A 51 4.12 -6.63 -3.71
C ALA A 51 3.86 -8.13 -3.56
N ALA A 52 4.81 -8.89 -3.01
CA ALA A 52 4.65 -10.32 -2.75
C ALA A 52 3.49 -10.58 -1.79
N HIS A 53 3.40 -9.82 -0.70
CA HIS A 53 2.28 -9.89 0.24
C HIS A 53 0.96 -9.43 -0.37
N THR A 54 0.97 -8.36 -1.17
CA THR A 54 -0.26 -7.83 -1.79
C THR A 54 -0.86 -8.81 -2.80
N TYR A 55 -0.04 -9.42 -3.66
CA TYR A 55 -0.55 -10.23 -4.75
C TYR A 55 -0.62 -11.72 -4.44
N PHE A 56 0.17 -12.22 -3.48
CA PHE A 56 0.33 -13.65 -3.20
C PHE A 56 0.28 -14.01 -1.72
N GLY A 57 0.17 -13.05 -0.78
CA GLY A 57 0.14 -13.33 0.65
C GLY A 57 1.41 -14.00 1.20
N LYS A 58 2.54 -13.90 0.48
CA LYS A 58 3.78 -14.64 0.75
C LYS A 58 4.98 -13.71 0.92
N ASP A 59 6.00 -14.17 1.64
CA ASP A 59 7.31 -13.53 1.60
C ASP A 59 7.98 -13.71 0.22
N PRO A 60 8.82 -12.75 -0.23
CA PRO A 60 9.51 -12.85 -1.52
C PRO A 60 10.27 -14.13 -1.74
N ILE A 61 10.86 -14.73 -0.69
CA ILE A 61 11.59 -15.98 -0.76
C ILE A 61 10.70 -17.21 -0.98
N GLN A 62 9.41 -17.09 -0.70
CA GLN A 62 8.43 -18.18 -0.83
C GLN A 62 7.69 -18.13 -2.17
N LEU A 63 7.97 -17.11 -3.00
CA LEU A 63 7.35 -16.99 -4.31
C LEU A 63 7.81 -18.11 -5.25
N ASN A 64 6.84 -18.69 -5.94
CA ASN A 64 7.09 -19.62 -7.02
C ASN A 64 7.72 -18.90 -8.24
N PRO A 65 8.38 -19.64 -9.17
CA PRO A 65 8.98 -19.02 -10.36
C PRO A 65 8.00 -18.22 -11.21
N GLU A 66 6.76 -18.69 -11.38
CA GLU A 66 5.71 -18.00 -12.15
C GLU A 66 5.20 -16.74 -11.44
N GLU A 67 5.12 -16.75 -10.12
CA GLU A 67 4.75 -15.60 -9.30
C GLU A 67 5.86 -14.53 -9.37
N SER A 68 7.10 -14.94 -9.21
CA SER A 68 8.27 -14.08 -9.36
C SER A 68 8.35 -13.47 -10.77
N ALA A 69 8.12 -14.29 -11.80
CA ALA A 69 8.11 -13.86 -13.20
C ALA A 69 7.00 -12.83 -13.48
N MET A 70 5.84 -12.94 -12.81
CA MET A 70 4.77 -11.96 -12.90
C MET A 70 5.20 -10.62 -12.33
N LEU A 71 5.75 -10.59 -11.12
CA LEU A 71 6.22 -9.34 -10.49
C LEU A 71 7.33 -8.69 -11.32
N VAL A 72 8.31 -9.47 -11.78
CA VAL A 72 9.36 -8.96 -12.70
C VAL A 72 8.75 -8.42 -13.99
N GLY A 73 7.73 -9.09 -14.52
CA GLY A 73 6.98 -8.62 -15.68
C GLY A 73 6.35 -7.25 -15.49
N MET A 74 5.80 -6.99 -14.30
CA MET A 74 5.22 -5.70 -13.90
C MET A 74 6.26 -4.58 -13.84
N CYS A 75 7.54 -4.86 -13.62
CA CYS A 75 8.61 -3.85 -13.62
C CYS A 75 8.77 -3.11 -14.97
N LYS A 76 8.22 -3.63 -16.06
CA LYS A 76 8.18 -2.90 -17.35
C LYS A 76 7.16 -1.74 -17.32
N ASN A 77 5.99 -1.97 -16.75
CA ASN A 77 4.93 -0.98 -16.57
C ASN A 77 3.83 -1.57 -15.67
N SER A 78 3.84 -1.23 -14.39
CA SER A 78 2.91 -1.77 -13.39
C SER A 78 1.44 -1.38 -13.63
N SER A 79 1.18 -0.28 -14.31
CA SER A 79 -0.19 0.12 -14.67
C SER A 79 -0.74 -0.68 -15.85
N LEU A 80 0.12 -1.01 -16.84
CA LEU A 80 -0.28 -1.78 -18.02
C LEU A 80 -0.41 -3.27 -17.70
N TYR A 81 0.55 -3.81 -16.95
CA TYR A 81 0.63 -5.23 -16.58
C TYR A 81 0.10 -5.47 -15.15
N ASN A 82 -1.07 -4.87 -14.83
CA ASN A 82 -1.73 -5.05 -13.55
C ASN A 82 -2.61 -6.30 -13.58
N PRO A 83 -2.35 -7.34 -12.77
CA PRO A 83 -3.07 -8.60 -12.84
C PRO A 83 -4.55 -8.50 -12.44
N LEU A 84 -4.93 -7.51 -11.64
CA LEU A 84 -6.33 -7.26 -11.25
C LEU A 84 -7.16 -6.60 -12.35
N ARG A 85 -6.51 -5.82 -13.22
CA ARG A 85 -7.20 -5.06 -14.26
C ARG A 85 -7.07 -5.68 -15.64
N ARG A 86 -5.94 -6.34 -15.91
CA ARG A 86 -5.57 -6.84 -17.25
C ARG A 86 -4.84 -8.17 -17.13
N LYS A 87 -5.54 -9.18 -16.60
CA LYS A 87 -4.99 -10.52 -16.32
C LYS A 87 -4.29 -11.12 -17.53
N GLU A 88 -4.92 -11.07 -18.70
CA GLU A 88 -4.39 -11.66 -19.95
C GLU A 88 -3.06 -11.02 -20.38
N LEU A 89 -3.00 -9.68 -20.44
CA LEU A 89 -1.75 -8.97 -20.77
C LEU A 89 -0.65 -9.22 -19.75
N THR A 90 -1.01 -9.36 -18.48
CA THR A 90 -0.06 -9.67 -17.41
C THR A 90 0.46 -11.10 -17.57
N GLN A 91 -0.40 -12.04 -17.96
CA GLN A 91 -0.02 -13.43 -18.23
C GLN A 91 0.93 -13.54 -19.43
N GLU A 92 0.62 -12.85 -20.52
CA GLU A 92 1.53 -12.77 -21.68
C GLU A 92 2.89 -12.19 -21.27
N ARG A 93 2.91 -11.14 -20.47
CA ARG A 93 4.16 -10.52 -19.99
C ARG A 93 4.93 -11.45 -19.06
N ARG A 94 4.26 -12.16 -18.14
CA ARG A 94 4.85 -13.20 -17.30
C ARG A 94 5.51 -14.29 -18.19
N ASN A 95 4.82 -14.75 -19.20
CA ASN A 95 5.31 -15.78 -20.10
C ASN A 95 6.56 -15.35 -20.89
N VAL A 96 6.66 -14.06 -21.25
CA VAL A 96 7.89 -13.49 -21.81
C VAL A 96 9.04 -13.57 -20.80
N VAL A 97 8.81 -13.30 -19.51
CA VAL A 97 9.84 -13.41 -18.47
C VAL A 97 10.27 -14.87 -18.30
N LEU A 98 9.33 -15.81 -18.21
CA LEU A 98 9.63 -17.26 -18.13
C LEU A 98 10.47 -17.74 -19.33
N SER A 99 10.14 -17.27 -20.55
CA SER A 99 10.94 -17.57 -21.75
C SER A 99 12.36 -17.01 -21.66
N GLN A 100 12.57 -15.84 -21.08
CA GLN A 100 13.90 -15.29 -20.84
C GLN A 100 14.66 -16.09 -19.78
N MET A 101 14.00 -16.54 -18.72
CA MET A 101 14.60 -17.41 -17.71
C MET A 101 15.05 -18.76 -18.32
N LYS A 102 14.23 -19.36 -19.21
CA LYS A 102 14.60 -20.55 -19.99
C LYS A 102 15.83 -20.26 -20.85
N LYS A 103 15.83 -19.18 -21.62
CA LYS A 103 16.94 -18.79 -22.49
C LYS A 103 18.24 -18.54 -21.72
N ALA A 104 18.15 -18.03 -20.50
CA ALA A 104 19.29 -17.80 -19.62
C ALA A 104 19.76 -19.06 -18.86
N GLY A 105 19.08 -20.21 -19.02
CA GLY A 105 19.45 -21.48 -18.38
C GLY A 105 18.94 -21.63 -16.92
N TYR A 106 18.10 -20.74 -16.44
CA TYR A 106 17.54 -20.83 -15.08
C TYR A 106 16.33 -21.75 -14.99
N LEU A 107 15.63 -22.03 -16.09
CA LEU A 107 14.46 -22.89 -16.14
C LEU A 107 14.65 -23.99 -17.22
N PRO A 108 14.42 -25.28 -16.89
CA PRO A 108 14.29 -26.34 -17.88
C PRO A 108 13.12 -26.06 -18.84
N GLU A 109 13.23 -26.52 -20.09
CA GLU A 109 12.21 -26.28 -21.12
C GLU A 109 10.85 -26.82 -20.73
N GLN A 110 10.77 -28.07 -20.30
CA GLN A 110 9.51 -28.71 -19.90
C GLN A 110 8.83 -27.98 -18.75
N LEU A 111 9.59 -27.46 -17.77
CA LEU A 111 9.04 -26.69 -16.66
C LEU A 111 8.54 -25.32 -17.14
N CYS A 112 9.30 -24.67 -18.03
CA CYS A 112 8.87 -23.39 -18.60
C CYS A 112 7.53 -23.51 -19.31
N ASP A 113 7.35 -24.52 -20.15
CA ASP A 113 6.13 -24.75 -20.92
C ASP A 113 4.94 -25.07 -19.98
N SER A 114 5.17 -25.86 -18.94
CA SER A 114 4.17 -26.14 -17.91
C SER A 114 3.74 -24.87 -17.17
N LEU A 115 4.69 -24.03 -16.75
CA LEU A 115 4.39 -22.77 -16.02
C LEU A 115 3.70 -21.73 -16.91
N GLN A 116 4.02 -21.70 -18.21
CA GLN A 116 3.37 -20.81 -19.16
C GLN A 116 1.91 -21.19 -19.43
N ALA A 117 1.57 -22.48 -19.36
CA ALA A 117 0.22 -22.98 -19.53
C ALA A 117 -0.69 -22.69 -18.31
N GLN A 118 -0.11 -22.44 -17.15
CA GLN A 118 -0.86 -22.15 -15.92
C GLN A 118 -1.42 -20.73 -15.94
N ASP A 119 -2.66 -20.57 -15.46
CA ASP A 119 -3.24 -19.27 -15.21
C ASP A 119 -2.57 -18.55 -14.05
N ILE A 120 -2.67 -17.21 -14.04
CA ILE A 120 -2.28 -16.42 -12.87
C ILE A 120 -3.34 -16.65 -11.78
N VAL A 121 -2.90 -17.21 -10.67
CA VAL A 121 -3.67 -17.34 -9.43
C VAL A 121 -3.15 -16.30 -8.44
N LEU A 122 -4.04 -15.45 -7.96
CA LEU A 122 -3.71 -14.39 -7.00
C LEU A 122 -4.33 -14.74 -5.65
N ASP A 123 -3.56 -14.51 -4.60
CA ASP A 123 -4.06 -14.39 -3.22
C ASP A 123 -3.94 -12.91 -2.84
N TYR A 124 -4.92 -12.12 -3.31
CA TYR A 124 -4.84 -10.67 -3.25
C TYR A 124 -5.24 -10.12 -1.89
N HIS A 125 -4.26 -9.55 -1.22
CA HIS A 125 -4.44 -8.81 0.03
C HIS A 125 -4.20 -7.32 -0.22
N ARG A 126 -5.27 -6.52 -0.17
CA ARG A 126 -5.12 -5.08 -0.32
C ARG A 126 -4.30 -4.52 0.84
N VAL A 127 -3.12 -4.00 0.56
CA VAL A 127 -2.35 -3.24 1.55
C VAL A 127 -2.97 -1.84 1.65
N ASP A 128 -3.75 -1.65 2.70
CA ASP A 128 -4.34 -0.36 3.05
C ASP A 128 -3.89 0.02 4.47
N HIS A 129 -3.81 1.34 4.73
CA HIS A 129 -3.60 1.85 6.08
C HIS A 129 -4.68 1.38 7.09
N LYS A 130 -5.80 0.87 6.57
CA LYS A 130 -6.89 0.27 7.35
C LYS A 130 -6.65 -1.19 7.75
N LEU A 131 -5.60 -1.85 7.23
CA LEU A 131 -5.27 -3.23 7.56
C LEU A 131 -4.17 -3.31 8.61
N GLY A 132 -4.18 -4.39 9.39
CA GLY A 132 -3.25 -4.65 10.49
C GLY A 132 -3.74 -4.13 11.83
N SER A 133 -3.01 -4.46 12.90
CA SER A 133 -3.39 -4.15 14.27
C SER A 133 -3.50 -2.65 14.55
N ALA A 134 -4.43 -2.27 15.41
CA ALA A 134 -4.64 -0.91 15.91
C ALA A 134 -4.85 0.15 14.80
N THR A 135 -5.64 -0.15 13.79
CA THR A 135 -5.87 0.72 12.62
C THR A 135 -6.37 2.11 13.00
N TYR A 136 -7.32 2.19 13.94
CA TYR A 136 -7.86 3.46 14.44
C TYR A 136 -6.81 4.29 15.17
N PHE A 137 -5.98 3.64 15.98
CA PHE A 137 -4.90 4.30 16.69
C PHE A 137 -3.83 4.85 15.73
N ARG A 138 -3.47 4.09 14.71
CA ARG A 138 -2.53 4.55 13.66
C ARG A 138 -3.08 5.75 12.89
N GLU A 139 -4.37 5.74 12.56
CA GLU A 139 -5.02 6.85 11.87
C GLU A 139 -5.14 8.08 12.77
N PHE A 140 -5.42 7.89 14.06
CA PHE A 140 -5.38 8.95 15.05
C PHE A 140 -3.97 9.58 15.14
N LEU A 141 -2.93 8.77 15.27
CA LEU A 141 -1.54 9.26 15.28
C LEU A 141 -1.21 10.02 14.00
N ARG A 142 -1.59 9.48 12.84
CA ARG A 142 -1.40 10.17 11.56
C ARG A 142 -2.04 11.54 11.56
N THR A 143 -3.28 11.63 11.98
CA THR A 143 -4.04 12.87 12.00
C THR A 143 -3.39 13.89 12.93
N VAL A 144 -3.05 13.49 14.14
CA VAL A 144 -2.41 14.35 15.13
C VAL A 144 -1.03 14.81 14.68
N MET A 145 -0.16 13.90 14.24
CA MET A 145 1.23 14.23 13.88
C MET A 145 1.34 15.04 12.59
N THR A 146 0.42 14.87 11.64
CA THR A 146 0.42 15.62 10.37
C THR A 146 -0.48 16.85 10.39
N ALA A 147 -1.07 17.19 11.52
CA ALA A 147 -1.91 18.37 11.66
C ALA A 147 -1.15 19.64 11.24
N LYS A 148 -1.84 20.54 10.57
CA LYS A 148 -1.30 21.84 10.15
C LYS A 148 -1.65 22.90 11.18
N GLU A 149 -0.89 23.99 11.19
CA GLU A 149 -1.20 25.16 12.02
C GLU A 149 -2.63 25.63 11.75
N PRO A 150 -3.48 25.72 12.78
CA PRO A 150 -4.86 26.15 12.62
C PRO A 150 -4.93 27.60 12.17
N LYS A 151 -5.62 27.85 11.06
CA LYS A 151 -5.88 29.21 10.55
C LYS A 151 -7.39 29.45 10.54
N LYS A 152 -7.83 30.53 11.15
CA LYS A 152 -9.24 30.90 11.28
C LYS A 152 -10.00 30.87 9.93
N SER A 153 -9.31 31.19 8.84
CA SER A 153 -9.86 31.14 7.47
C SER A 153 -10.29 29.75 7.00
N ASN A 154 -9.75 28.68 7.62
CA ASN A 154 -10.03 27.29 7.24
C ASN A 154 -11.27 26.71 7.96
N TYR A 155 -11.85 27.47 8.91
CA TYR A 155 -12.99 27.04 9.72
C TYR A 155 -14.21 27.86 9.41
N ARG A 156 -15.37 27.19 9.28
CA ARG A 156 -16.67 27.88 9.12
C ARG A 156 -17.15 28.39 10.46
N GLY A 157 -18.11 29.34 10.45
CA GLY A 157 -18.61 29.98 11.67
C GLY A 157 -19.06 29.01 12.77
N TRP A 158 -19.67 27.88 12.40
CA TRP A 158 -20.08 26.83 13.34
C TRP A 158 -18.92 25.96 13.86
N GLN A 159 -17.74 26.06 13.26
CA GLN A 159 -16.53 25.32 13.65
C GLN A 159 -15.57 26.14 14.53
N MET A 160 -16.02 27.27 15.06
CA MET A 160 -15.15 28.14 15.86
C MET A 160 -14.70 27.50 17.17
N GLN A 161 -15.51 26.65 17.77
CA GLN A 161 -15.09 25.83 18.93
C GLN A 161 -13.96 24.89 18.56
N GLN A 162 -14.07 24.19 17.43
CA GLN A 162 -13.00 23.30 16.92
C GLN A 162 -11.71 24.09 16.62
N TYR A 163 -11.83 25.27 16.01
CA TYR A 163 -10.65 26.13 15.79
C TYR A 163 -9.94 26.48 17.11
N TYR A 164 -10.69 26.78 18.15
CA TYR A 164 -10.12 27.08 19.45
C TYR A 164 -9.43 25.87 20.08
N GLU A 165 -10.02 24.70 20.03
CA GLU A 165 -9.46 23.44 20.51
C GLU A 165 -8.20 23.06 19.73
N ASP A 166 -8.24 23.09 18.39
CA ASP A 166 -7.08 22.82 17.54
C ASP A 166 -5.93 23.82 17.79
N SER A 167 -6.25 25.08 18.10
CA SER A 167 -5.25 26.11 18.43
C SER A 167 -4.59 25.85 19.77
N LEU A 168 -5.35 25.40 20.77
CA LEU A 168 -4.81 24.98 22.06
C LEU A 168 -3.93 23.74 21.92
N ASP A 169 -4.36 22.75 21.15
CA ASP A 169 -3.58 21.55 20.86
C ASP A 169 -2.30 21.88 20.10
N TRP A 170 -2.37 22.79 19.14
CA TRP A 170 -1.18 23.25 18.43
C TRP A 170 -0.12 23.83 19.37
N VAL A 171 -0.51 24.59 20.38
CA VAL A 171 0.43 25.21 21.32
C VAL A 171 0.89 24.23 22.40
N ASN A 172 -0.03 23.46 22.98
CA ASN A 172 0.21 22.73 24.21
C ASN A 172 0.54 21.25 24.00
N ASN A 173 0.11 20.65 22.88
CA ASN A 173 0.37 19.24 22.59
C ASN A 173 1.61 19.09 21.69
N PRO A 174 2.73 18.55 22.19
CA PRO A 174 3.96 18.41 21.41
C PRO A 174 3.83 17.47 20.21
N LEU A 175 2.86 16.54 20.23
CA LEU A 175 2.61 15.61 19.11
C LEU A 175 1.73 16.25 18.02
N TYR A 176 0.88 17.22 18.37
CA TYR A 176 -0.02 17.85 17.42
C TYR A 176 0.78 18.69 16.40
N GLY A 177 0.75 18.26 15.15
CA GLY A 177 1.53 18.89 14.08
C GLY A 177 3.03 18.62 14.13
N TRP A 178 3.48 17.59 14.84
CA TRP A 178 4.91 17.30 15.02
C TRP A 178 5.67 17.24 13.69
N CYS A 179 5.11 16.60 12.67
CA CYS A 179 5.73 16.49 11.34
C CYS A 179 5.93 17.86 10.66
N ASN A 180 5.03 18.81 10.92
CA ASN A 180 5.09 20.16 10.34
C ASN A 180 5.90 21.15 11.18
N LYS A 181 6.07 20.88 12.47
CA LYS A 181 6.88 21.71 13.39
C LYS A 181 8.36 21.35 13.35
N ASN A 182 8.70 20.15 12.88
CA ASN A 182 10.07 19.65 12.84
C ASN A 182 10.50 19.45 11.39
N VAL A 183 11.79 19.62 11.14
CA VAL A 183 12.40 19.45 9.82
C VAL A 183 13.38 18.29 9.82
N ASN A 184 13.44 17.58 8.70
CA ASN A 184 14.39 16.51 8.47
C ASN A 184 15.79 17.05 8.15
N SER A 185 16.77 16.17 7.91
CA SER A 185 18.15 16.54 7.57
C SER A 185 18.29 17.39 6.30
N LYS A 186 17.23 17.49 5.48
CA LYS A 186 17.19 18.31 4.26
C LYS A 186 16.56 19.68 4.48
N GLY A 187 16.10 19.98 5.70
CA GLY A 187 15.39 21.22 6.04
C GLY A 187 13.92 21.23 5.61
N GLU A 188 13.34 20.07 5.26
CA GLU A 188 11.93 19.92 4.88
C GLU A 188 11.12 19.34 6.05
N PRO A 189 9.81 19.64 6.16
CA PRO A 189 8.94 18.99 7.14
C PRO A 189 9.01 17.47 7.03
N TYR A 190 8.95 16.77 8.17
CA TYR A 190 8.96 15.31 8.16
C TYR A 190 7.77 14.71 7.43
N ASN A 191 8.03 13.70 6.61
CA ASN A 191 7.01 12.86 6.01
C ASN A 191 6.88 11.56 6.80
N LEU A 192 5.69 11.35 7.39
CA LEU A 192 5.40 10.20 8.25
C LEU A 192 5.65 8.85 7.55
N TYR A 193 5.51 8.79 6.22
CA TYR A 193 5.59 7.55 5.45
C TYR A 193 6.96 7.29 4.80
N THR A 194 7.75 8.34 4.57
CA THR A 194 8.97 8.21 3.75
C THR A 194 10.27 8.44 4.53
N ASP A 195 10.20 9.11 5.68
CA ASP A 195 11.40 9.50 6.42
C ASP A 195 11.85 8.47 7.47
N GLY A 196 11.22 7.28 7.48
CA GLY A 196 11.64 6.15 8.31
C GLY A 196 11.50 6.38 9.82
N LEU A 197 10.51 7.16 10.24
CA LEU A 197 10.26 7.47 11.64
C LEU A 197 9.92 6.21 12.45
N LYS A 198 10.51 6.07 13.62
CA LYS A 198 10.20 5.05 14.61
C LYS A 198 9.36 5.67 15.71
N ILE A 199 8.10 5.27 15.81
CA ILE A 199 7.15 5.79 16.80
C ILE A 199 6.97 4.73 17.88
N TYR A 200 7.44 5.03 19.09
CA TYR A 200 7.27 4.15 20.26
C TYR A 200 5.98 4.52 20.98
N VAL A 201 5.16 3.51 21.23
CA VAL A 201 3.86 3.67 21.88
C VAL A 201 3.73 2.69 23.06
N THR A 202 2.81 2.98 23.96
CA THR A 202 2.51 2.14 25.13
C THR A 202 1.51 1.02 24.83
N LEU A 203 1.08 0.88 23.58
CA LEU A 203 0.11 -0.13 23.15
C LEU A 203 0.75 -1.52 23.18
N ASP A 204 0.16 -2.45 23.94
CA ASP A 204 0.53 -3.86 23.92
C ASP A 204 -0.21 -4.56 22.78
N SER A 205 0.55 -5.12 21.82
CA SER A 205 -0.01 -5.73 20.62
C SER A 205 -0.89 -6.96 20.92
N ARG A 206 -0.63 -7.70 21.99
CA ARG A 206 -1.43 -8.86 22.40
C ARG A 206 -2.76 -8.43 22.99
N MET A 207 -2.76 -7.40 23.84
CA MET A 207 -3.99 -6.82 24.38
C MET A 207 -4.84 -6.20 23.28
N GLN A 208 -4.22 -5.55 22.31
CA GLN A 208 -4.91 -5.00 21.14
C GLN A 208 -5.57 -6.12 20.32
N GLN A 209 -4.86 -7.22 20.08
CA GLN A 209 -5.42 -8.36 19.35
C GLN A 209 -6.63 -8.94 20.10
N TYR A 210 -6.52 -9.17 21.41
CA TYR A 210 -7.67 -9.65 22.19
C TYR A 210 -8.87 -8.71 22.15
N ALA A 211 -8.64 -7.40 22.11
CA ALA A 211 -9.70 -6.43 21.99
C ALA A 211 -10.36 -6.46 20.60
N GLU A 212 -9.57 -6.60 19.53
CA GLU A 212 -10.06 -6.74 18.16
C GLU A 212 -10.86 -8.04 18.00
N ASP A 213 -10.36 -9.17 18.49
CA ASP A 213 -11.04 -10.46 18.47
C ASP A 213 -12.38 -10.42 19.25
N ALA A 214 -12.40 -9.79 20.43
CA ALA A 214 -13.61 -9.64 21.21
C ALA A 214 -14.66 -8.75 20.53
N VAL A 215 -14.23 -7.72 19.82
CA VAL A 215 -15.13 -6.86 19.01
C VAL A 215 -15.72 -7.67 17.85
N GLU A 216 -14.91 -8.45 17.15
CA GLU A 216 -15.37 -9.29 16.05
C GLU A 216 -16.36 -10.35 16.52
N GLU A 217 -16.04 -11.11 17.57
CA GLU A 217 -16.93 -12.10 18.16
C GLU A 217 -18.27 -11.48 18.61
N HIS A 218 -18.22 -10.35 19.31
CA HIS A 218 -19.45 -9.74 19.83
C HIS A 218 -20.29 -9.08 18.74
N LEU A 219 -19.68 -8.33 17.82
CA LEU A 219 -20.42 -7.59 16.80
C LEU A 219 -20.85 -8.47 15.63
N ILE A 220 -19.95 -9.33 15.11
CA ILE A 220 -20.23 -10.13 13.92
C ILE A 220 -20.95 -11.41 14.28
N ASP A 221 -20.47 -12.16 15.28
CA ASP A 221 -21.00 -13.50 15.55
C ASP A 221 -22.24 -13.45 16.43
N TYR A 222 -22.36 -12.48 17.32
CA TYR A 222 -23.50 -12.37 18.22
C TYR A 222 -24.50 -11.29 17.82
N LEU A 223 -24.07 -10.03 17.72
CA LEU A 223 -24.99 -8.90 17.55
C LEU A 223 -25.63 -8.86 16.17
N GLN A 224 -24.81 -9.03 15.11
CA GLN A 224 -25.28 -8.95 13.74
C GLN A 224 -26.35 -9.98 13.38
N PRO A 225 -26.20 -11.29 13.71
CA PRO A 225 -27.24 -12.28 13.48
C PRO A 225 -28.51 -12.01 14.28
N ASN A 226 -28.39 -11.56 15.52
CA ASN A 226 -29.54 -11.23 16.37
C ASN A 226 -30.28 -9.98 15.85
N PHE A 227 -29.55 -9.01 15.33
CA PHE A 227 -30.13 -7.83 14.67
C PHE A 227 -30.93 -8.22 13.43
N PHE A 228 -30.40 -9.08 12.57
CA PHE A 228 -31.15 -9.56 11.40
C PHE A 228 -32.38 -10.40 11.77
N LYS A 229 -32.29 -11.25 12.80
CA LYS A 229 -33.45 -11.98 13.33
C LYS A 229 -34.55 -11.03 13.84
N ALA A 230 -34.19 -10.01 14.59
CA ALA A 230 -35.12 -9.01 15.11
C ALA A 230 -35.77 -8.15 14.01
N LYS A 231 -35.03 -7.81 12.96
CA LYS A 231 -35.54 -7.04 11.82
C LYS A 231 -36.45 -7.86 10.91
N GLY A 232 -36.19 -9.15 10.76
CA GLY A 232 -36.93 -10.08 9.90
C GLY A 232 -36.68 -9.82 8.41
N PRO A 233 -37.13 -10.76 7.53
CA PRO A 233 -36.78 -10.78 6.10
C PRO A 233 -37.39 -9.64 5.27
N LYS A 234 -38.38 -8.90 5.80
CA LYS A 234 -39.11 -7.88 5.06
C LYS A 234 -38.59 -6.46 5.19
N LYS A 235 -37.52 -6.24 6.02
CA LYS A 235 -36.98 -4.91 6.24
C LYS A 235 -35.48 -4.91 5.99
N PRO A 236 -34.99 -4.24 4.94
CA PRO A 236 -33.56 -4.11 4.70
C PRO A 236 -32.92 -3.40 5.91
N ALA A 237 -31.98 -4.04 6.54
CA ALA A 237 -31.23 -3.50 7.66
C ALA A 237 -29.76 -3.30 7.23
N PRO A 238 -29.16 -2.17 7.60
CA PRO A 238 -29.61 -1.06 8.46
C PRO A 238 -30.34 0.07 7.72
N PHE A 239 -30.73 -0.12 6.47
CA PHE A 239 -31.25 0.92 5.59
C PHE A 239 -32.74 1.23 5.84
N THR A 240 -33.22 2.34 5.30
CA THR A 240 -34.63 2.73 5.41
C THR A 240 -35.50 1.83 4.53
N SER A 241 -36.79 1.72 4.88
CA SER A 241 -37.78 0.96 4.10
C SER A 241 -38.03 1.52 2.69
N ASN A 242 -37.42 2.63 2.32
CA ASN A 242 -37.59 3.31 1.03
C ASN A 242 -36.57 2.86 -0.02
N LEU A 243 -35.57 2.05 0.37
CA LEU A 243 -34.57 1.51 -0.55
C LEU A 243 -34.98 0.14 -1.04
N THR A 244 -34.81 -0.10 -2.33
CA THR A 244 -34.98 -1.42 -2.93
C THR A 244 -33.76 -2.32 -2.62
N PRO A 245 -33.91 -3.66 -2.64
CA PRO A 245 -32.75 -4.55 -2.44
C PRO A 245 -31.57 -4.26 -3.36
N ALA A 246 -31.83 -3.89 -4.62
CA ALA A 246 -30.77 -3.55 -5.58
C ALA A 246 -30.02 -2.25 -5.25
N GLU A 247 -30.65 -1.32 -4.53
CA GLU A 247 -30.00 -0.09 -4.05
C GLU A 247 -29.23 -0.31 -2.76
N VAL A 248 -29.51 -1.39 -2.04
CA VAL A 248 -28.79 -1.80 -0.81
C VAL A 248 -27.48 -2.52 -1.15
N ASP A 249 -27.45 -3.23 -2.29
CA ASP A 249 -26.30 -4.04 -2.73
C ASP A 249 -25.27 -3.23 -3.55
N ASN A 250 -25.53 -1.95 -3.85
CA ASN A 250 -24.62 -1.01 -4.51
C ASN A 250 -23.91 -0.08 -3.50
#